data_4a30a20eec88555540f6ef69de955fd8
#
_entry.id   4a30a20eec88555540f6ef69de955fd8
#
_cell.length_a   1.000
_cell.length_b   1.000
_cell.length_c   1.000
_cell.angle_alpha   90.00
_cell.angle_beta   90.00
_cell.angle_gamma   90.00
#
_symmetry.space_group_name_H-M   'P 1'
#
loop_
_entity.id
_entity.type
_entity.pdbx_description
1 polymer ?
#
loop_
_entity_poly.entity_id
_entity_poly.type
_entity_poly.pdbx_seq_one_letter_code
_entity_poly.pdbx_strand_id
1 'polypeptide(L)'
;EALNEHQRTLRMRGRPKIKLARNYEEAVRIFDQYRDNILGIISDMSFMHEGVKDPYAGYKFGQYVRKTGLIIPFVLESSESSNKVYAEELNASFIDKNSKSYPQDLRKKIMQRFGFGDFLIINPETRKEIMRIKDLKDLQRKIFEIPDNSLVYHLSRNHFSRFFFSRAMFPPAVILKDVDVSDYKDMDEARQLIFDLIVQYRRM
;
A
#
# COMPACT_ATOMS: atom_id res chain seq x y z
N GLU A 1 -21.02 -17.06 14.29
CA GLU A 1 -22.10 -16.81 13.31
C GLU A 1 -21.63 -17.22 11.92
N ALA A 2 -22.37 -18.14 11.28
CA ALA A 2 -22.08 -18.56 9.93
C ALA A 2 -22.43 -17.42 8.96
N LEU A 3 -21.44 -16.97 8.18
CA LEU A 3 -21.66 -16.01 7.10
C LEU A 3 -22.59 -16.63 6.06
N ASN A 4 -23.61 -15.89 5.62
CA ASN A 4 -24.43 -16.31 4.49
C ASN A 4 -23.56 -16.39 3.20
N GLU A 5 -24.06 -17.09 2.18
CA GLU A 5 -23.32 -17.34 0.94
C GLU A 5 -22.94 -16.04 0.20
N HIS A 6 -23.78 -15.02 0.26
CA HIS A 6 -23.52 -13.70 -0.29
C HIS A 6 -22.35 -13.00 0.41
N GLN A 7 -22.29 -13.03 1.75
CA GLN A 7 -21.19 -12.48 2.53
C GLN A 7 -19.89 -13.24 2.30
N ARG A 8 -19.95 -14.57 2.10
CA ARG A 8 -18.79 -15.38 1.70
C ARG A 8 -18.27 -14.95 0.33
N THR A 9 -19.19 -14.76 -0.64
CA THR A 9 -18.84 -14.35 -2.01
C THR A 9 -18.22 -12.96 -2.03
N LEU A 10 -18.77 -12.00 -1.28
CA LEU A 10 -18.20 -10.65 -1.15
C LEU A 10 -16.81 -10.68 -0.52
N ARG A 11 -16.61 -11.48 0.55
CA ARG A 11 -15.29 -11.65 1.17
C ARG A 11 -14.28 -12.34 0.23
N MET A 12 -14.71 -13.29 -0.57
CA MET A 12 -13.83 -13.95 -1.56
C MET A 12 -13.45 -13.00 -2.71
N ARG A 13 -14.39 -12.16 -3.17
CA ARG A 13 -14.10 -11.14 -4.21
C ARG A 13 -13.18 -10.03 -3.70
N GLY A 14 -13.29 -9.69 -2.42
CA GLY A 14 -12.44 -8.68 -1.78
C GLY A 14 -11.06 -9.16 -1.35
N ARG A 15 -10.70 -10.45 -1.55
CA ARG A 15 -9.36 -10.93 -1.22
C ARG A 15 -8.34 -10.43 -2.22
N PRO A 16 -7.19 -9.94 -1.76
CA PRO A 16 -6.09 -9.58 -2.65
C PRO A 16 -5.69 -10.76 -3.52
N LYS A 17 -5.49 -10.51 -4.81
CA LYS A 17 -4.99 -11.48 -5.76
C LYS A 17 -3.51 -11.23 -6.01
N ILE A 18 -2.73 -12.31 -5.99
CA ILE A 18 -1.33 -12.25 -6.38
C ILE A 18 -1.27 -12.41 -7.90
N LYS A 19 -0.60 -11.47 -8.56
CA LYS A 19 -0.21 -11.56 -9.97
C LYS A 19 1.29 -11.84 -10.00
N LEU A 20 1.69 -12.90 -10.68
CA LEU A 20 3.09 -13.29 -10.83
C LEU A 20 3.56 -12.89 -12.22
N ALA A 21 4.65 -12.15 -12.28
CA ALA A 21 5.40 -11.87 -13.50
C ALA A 21 6.72 -12.64 -13.49
N ARG A 22 7.08 -13.25 -14.60
CA ARG A 22 8.29 -14.07 -14.74
C ARG A 22 9.44 -13.34 -15.43
N ASN A 23 9.14 -12.23 -16.10
CA ASN A 23 10.10 -11.38 -16.79
C ASN A 23 9.65 -9.91 -16.71
N TYR A 24 10.51 -9.02 -17.18
CA TYR A 24 10.31 -7.57 -17.14
C TYR A 24 9.09 -7.14 -17.95
N GLU A 25 8.93 -7.65 -19.15
CA GLU A 25 7.85 -7.29 -20.08
C GLU A 25 6.49 -7.69 -19.52
N GLU A 26 6.43 -8.87 -18.90
CA GLU A 26 5.22 -9.33 -18.22
C GLU A 26 4.90 -8.47 -16.97
N ALA A 27 5.94 -8.07 -16.22
CA ALA A 27 5.76 -7.20 -15.06
C ALA A 27 5.19 -5.83 -15.47
N VAL A 28 5.72 -5.22 -16.54
CA VAL A 28 5.22 -3.97 -17.10
C VAL A 28 3.78 -4.13 -17.59
N ARG A 29 3.48 -5.16 -18.36
CA ARG A 29 2.13 -5.43 -18.87
C ARG A 29 1.10 -5.60 -17.73
N ILE A 30 1.44 -6.40 -16.71
CA ILE A 30 0.56 -6.58 -15.54
C ILE A 30 0.40 -5.26 -14.78
N PHE A 31 1.48 -4.53 -14.60
CA PHE A 31 1.43 -3.22 -13.93
C PHE A 31 0.50 -2.26 -14.66
N ASP A 32 0.67 -2.07 -15.96
CA ASP A 32 -0.14 -1.15 -16.76
C ASP A 32 -1.63 -1.52 -16.76
N GLN A 33 -1.92 -2.82 -16.79
CA GLN A 33 -3.30 -3.32 -16.76
C GLN A 33 -3.98 -3.10 -15.39
N TYR A 34 -3.25 -3.18 -14.28
CA TYR A 34 -3.85 -3.19 -12.94
C TYR A 34 -3.38 -2.06 -12.03
N ARG A 35 -2.57 -1.10 -12.52
CA ARG A 35 -1.89 -0.08 -11.71
C ARG A 35 -2.79 0.64 -10.70
N ASP A 36 -4.08 0.85 -11.03
CA ASP A 36 -5.02 1.56 -10.17
C ASP A 36 -5.48 0.73 -8.96
N ASN A 37 -5.31 -0.59 -9.03
CA ASN A 37 -5.74 -1.54 -8.01
C ASN A 37 -4.57 -2.28 -7.32
N ILE A 38 -3.32 -1.88 -7.60
CA ILE A 38 -2.13 -2.51 -6.99
C ILE A 38 -1.94 -1.98 -5.57
N LEU A 39 -1.99 -2.88 -4.59
CA LEU A 39 -1.72 -2.55 -3.17
C LEU A 39 -0.23 -2.46 -2.86
N GLY A 40 0.59 -3.22 -3.58
CA GLY A 40 2.03 -3.22 -3.43
C GLY A 40 2.70 -4.17 -4.41
N ILE A 41 3.98 -3.97 -4.61
CA ILE A 41 4.82 -4.74 -5.53
C ILE A 41 5.97 -5.36 -4.74
N ILE A 42 6.24 -6.64 -4.98
CA ILE A 42 7.42 -7.34 -4.50
C ILE A 42 8.20 -7.76 -5.74
N SER A 43 9.44 -7.34 -5.84
CA SER A 43 10.29 -7.62 -6.99
C SER A 43 11.64 -8.18 -6.55
N ASP A 44 12.06 -9.24 -7.18
CA ASP A 44 13.47 -9.63 -7.16
C ASP A 44 14.31 -8.54 -7.84
N MET A 45 15.57 -8.41 -7.45
CA MET A 45 16.52 -7.50 -8.10
C MET A 45 16.89 -7.99 -9.51
N SER A 46 17.09 -9.30 -9.69
CA SER A 46 17.55 -9.89 -10.94
C SER A 46 16.56 -10.91 -11.51
N PHE A 47 16.09 -10.67 -12.73
CA PHE A 47 15.25 -11.58 -13.48
C PHE A 47 15.41 -11.35 -15.01
N MET A 48 14.64 -12.07 -15.82
CA MET A 48 14.73 -12.02 -17.29
C MET A 48 14.21 -10.68 -17.82
N HIS A 49 14.97 -10.07 -18.72
CA HIS A 49 14.63 -8.84 -19.46
C HIS A 49 15.20 -8.98 -20.88
N GLU A 50 14.36 -8.80 -21.89
CA GLU A 50 14.73 -8.99 -23.32
C GLU A 50 15.40 -10.36 -23.60
N GLY A 51 14.89 -11.41 -22.93
CA GLY A 51 15.37 -12.77 -23.11
C GLY A 51 16.70 -13.12 -22.42
N VAL A 52 17.32 -12.16 -21.71
CA VAL A 52 18.57 -12.36 -20.94
C VAL A 52 18.35 -12.09 -19.47
N LYS A 53 19.19 -12.68 -18.61
CA LYS A 53 19.16 -12.39 -17.18
C LYS A 53 19.77 -11.01 -16.93
N ASP A 54 18.95 -10.05 -16.48
CA ASP A 54 19.37 -8.70 -16.13
C ASP A 54 19.52 -8.58 -14.61
N PRO A 55 20.73 -8.28 -14.08
CA PRO A 55 20.97 -8.15 -12.65
C PRO A 55 20.24 -6.95 -12.01
N TYR A 56 19.77 -6.00 -12.82
CA TYR A 56 19.10 -4.77 -12.38
C TYR A 56 17.63 -4.68 -12.84
N ALA A 57 17.04 -5.76 -13.33
CA ALA A 57 15.68 -5.75 -13.84
C ALA A 57 14.66 -5.23 -12.83
N GLY A 58 14.78 -5.61 -11.56
CA GLY A 58 13.89 -5.15 -10.49
C GLY A 58 14.02 -3.67 -10.19
N TYR A 59 15.24 -3.13 -10.24
CA TYR A 59 15.47 -1.70 -10.11
C TYR A 59 14.89 -0.93 -11.30
N LYS A 60 15.14 -1.37 -12.54
CA LYS A 60 14.58 -0.76 -13.75
C LYS A 60 13.05 -0.78 -13.73
N PHE A 61 12.45 -1.88 -13.28
CA PHE A 61 10.99 -1.97 -13.10
C PHE A 61 10.50 -0.99 -12.04
N GLY A 62 11.21 -0.89 -10.91
CA GLY A 62 10.91 0.11 -9.89
C GLY A 62 10.96 1.55 -10.44
N GLN A 63 11.97 1.87 -11.26
CA GLN A 63 12.05 3.17 -11.94
C GLN A 63 10.86 3.40 -12.88
N TYR A 64 10.46 2.38 -13.65
CA TYR A 64 9.27 2.45 -14.50
C TYR A 64 8.02 2.78 -13.69
N VAL A 65 7.79 2.07 -12.58
CA VAL A 65 6.66 2.35 -11.66
C VAL A 65 6.72 3.79 -11.13
N ARG A 66 7.88 4.29 -10.72
CA ARG A 66 8.03 5.65 -10.18
C ARG A 66 7.76 6.75 -11.22
N LYS A 67 8.12 6.53 -12.48
CA LYS A 67 7.84 7.48 -13.58
C LYS A 67 6.35 7.74 -13.81
N THR A 68 5.47 6.83 -13.38
CA THR A 68 4.01 7.05 -13.48
C THR A 68 3.45 8.04 -12.45
N GLY A 69 4.25 8.46 -11.48
CA GLY A 69 3.82 9.32 -10.36
C GLY A 69 2.98 8.59 -9.31
N LEU A 70 2.64 7.33 -9.52
CA LEU A 70 1.82 6.56 -8.57
C LEU A 70 2.62 6.19 -7.31
N ILE A 71 1.99 6.42 -6.15
CA ILE A 71 2.57 6.09 -4.84
C ILE A 71 2.20 4.65 -4.49
N ILE A 72 2.89 3.68 -5.10
CA ILE A 72 2.70 2.25 -4.82
C ILE A 72 3.84 1.75 -3.94
N PRO A 73 3.55 1.08 -2.80
CA PRO A 73 4.58 0.43 -2.00
C PRO A 73 5.36 -0.59 -2.82
N PHE A 74 6.68 -0.50 -2.76
CA PHE A 74 7.58 -1.38 -3.48
C PHE A 74 8.54 -2.05 -2.50
N VAL A 75 8.72 -3.35 -2.64
CA VAL A 75 9.71 -4.15 -1.90
C VAL A 75 10.67 -4.73 -2.91
N LEU A 76 11.95 -4.39 -2.78
CA LEU A 76 13.03 -4.96 -3.58
C LEU A 76 13.74 -6.04 -2.78
N GLU A 77 13.87 -7.21 -3.36
CA GLU A 77 14.52 -8.37 -2.73
C GLU A 77 15.82 -8.70 -3.44
N SER A 78 16.86 -9.01 -2.68
CA SER A 78 18.13 -9.47 -3.23
C SER A 78 18.87 -10.37 -2.25
N SER A 79 19.72 -11.24 -2.78
CA SER A 79 20.73 -11.97 -1.99
C SER A 79 22.00 -11.13 -1.74
N GLU A 80 22.15 -10.00 -2.43
CA GLU A 80 23.26 -9.08 -2.28
C GLU A 80 22.79 -7.85 -1.49
N SER A 81 23.28 -7.70 -0.28
CA SER A 81 22.91 -6.59 0.62
C SER A 81 23.36 -5.21 0.09
N SER A 82 24.39 -5.16 -0.77
CA SER A 82 24.81 -3.94 -1.50
C SER A 82 23.69 -3.34 -2.37
N ASN A 83 22.75 -4.16 -2.84
CA ASN A 83 21.60 -3.70 -3.63
C ASN A 83 20.58 -2.86 -2.83
N LYS A 84 20.78 -2.70 -1.54
CA LYS A 84 19.97 -1.82 -0.69
C LYS A 84 19.94 -0.37 -1.20
N VAL A 85 21.03 0.12 -1.79
CA VAL A 85 21.12 1.47 -2.35
C VAL A 85 20.05 1.71 -3.42
N TYR A 86 19.77 0.73 -4.28
CA TYR A 86 18.73 0.83 -5.31
C TYR A 86 17.32 0.90 -4.73
N ALA A 87 17.08 0.21 -3.62
CA ALA A 87 15.80 0.34 -2.92
C ALA A 87 15.64 1.74 -2.29
N GLU A 88 16.72 2.32 -1.75
CA GLU A 88 16.72 3.68 -1.21
C GLU A 88 16.44 4.72 -2.29
N GLU A 89 17.08 4.63 -3.46
CA GLU A 89 16.82 5.49 -4.62
C GLU A 89 15.36 5.42 -5.11
N LEU A 90 14.77 4.23 -5.07
CA LEU A 90 13.36 4.02 -5.41
C LEU A 90 12.38 4.46 -4.32
N ASN A 91 12.85 4.89 -3.15
CA ASN A 91 12.02 5.03 -1.96
C ASN A 91 11.21 3.74 -1.67
N ALA A 92 11.87 2.60 -1.83
CA ALA A 92 11.32 1.25 -1.64
C ALA A 92 11.84 0.62 -0.35
N SER A 93 11.21 -0.47 0.07
CA SER A 93 11.75 -1.31 1.14
C SER A 93 12.71 -2.32 0.57
N PHE A 94 13.82 -2.56 1.25
CA PHE A 94 14.77 -3.64 0.92
C PHE A 94 14.57 -4.85 1.82
N ILE A 95 14.72 -6.05 1.27
CA ILE A 95 14.78 -7.32 2.02
C ILE A 95 15.97 -8.14 1.50
N ASP A 96 16.83 -8.54 2.43
CA ASP A 96 17.92 -9.48 2.16
C ASP A 96 17.35 -10.92 2.19
N LYS A 97 17.45 -11.63 1.06
CA LYS A 97 16.98 -13.02 0.93
C LYS A 97 17.80 -14.01 1.78
N ASN A 98 19.04 -13.65 2.12
CA ASN A 98 19.91 -14.47 2.96
C ASN A 98 19.64 -14.27 4.46
N SER A 99 18.78 -13.31 4.83
CA SER A 99 18.42 -13.09 6.23
C SER A 99 17.69 -14.32 6.81
N LYS A 100 18.10 -14.74 8.01
CA LYS A 100 17.39 -15.80 8.75
C LYS A 100 15.94 -15.43 9.09
N SER A 101 15.64 -14.13 9.11
CA SER A 101 14.31 -13.58 9.37
C SER A 101 13.53 -13.23 8.08
N TYR A 102 14.03 -13.63 6.89
CA TYR A 102 13.43 -13.26 5.60
C TYR A 102 11.89 -13.42 5.54
N PRO A 103 11.29 -14.58 5.91
CA PRO A 103 9.83 -14.73 5.84
C PRO A 103 9.09 -13.77 6.78
N GLN A 104 9.63 -13.53 7.98
CA GLN A 104 9.06 -12.62 8.98
C GLN A 104 9.19 -11.17 8.53
N ASP A 105 10.33 -10.79 7.95
CA ASP A 105 10.59 -9.46 7.43
C ASP A 105 9.67 -9.15 6.23
N LEU A 106 9.52 -10.10 5.30
CA LEU A 106 8.60 -9.98 4.19
C LEU A 106 7.16 -9.81 4.66
N ARG A 107 6.70 -10.68 5.57
CA ARG A 107 5.37 -10.57 6.17
C ARG A 107 5.17 -9.21 6.84
N LYS A 108 6.15 -8.74 7.62
CA LYS A 108 6.10 -7.44 8.28
C LYS A 108 5.95 -6.29 7.28
N LYS A 109 6.72 -6.31 6.17
CA LYS A 109 6.62 -5.29 5.11
C LYS A 109 5.26 -5.30 4.43
N ILE A 110 4.73 -6.48 4.08
CA ILE A 110 3.39 -6.62 3.50
C ILE A 110 2.33 -6.05 4.46
N MET A 111 2.34 -6.47 5.72
CA MET A 111 1.36 -6.01 6.70
C MET A 111 1.41 -4.49 6.90
N GLN A 112 2.61 -3.92 7.01
CA GLN A 112 2.80 -2.50 7.32
C GLN A 112 2.67 -1.58 6.10
N ARG A 113 3.16 -2.01 4.93
CA ARG A 113 3.26 -1.14 3.74
C ARG A 113 2.09 -1.29 2.77
N PHE A 114 1.51 -2.50 2.66
CA PHE A 114 0.42 -2.76 1.73
C PHE A 114 -0.97 -2.55 2.36
N GLY A 115 -1.02 -2.14 3.64
CA GLY A 115 -2.25 -1.78 4.34
C GLY A 115 -2.99 -2.93 5.02
N PHE A 116 -2.43 -4.15 5.06
CA PHE A 116 -3.10 -5.32 5.65
C PHE A 116 -3.05 -5.36 7.18
N GLY A 117 -2.09 -4.68 7.79
CA GLY A 117 -1.95 -4.58 9.24
C GLY A 117 -2.71 -3.42 9.86
N ASP A 118 -2.40 -3.14 11.13
CA ASP A 118 -2.87 -1.93 11.78
C ASP A 118 -2.37 -0.71 11.01
N PHE A 119 -3.19 0.32 10.96
CA PHE A 119 -2.79 1.60 10.38
C PHE A 119 -2.10 2.44 11.44
N LEU A 120 -0.81 2.63 11.26
CA LEU A 120 0.01 3.40 12.17
C LEU A 120 -0.03 4.87 11.75
N ILE A 121 -0.65 5.70 12.58
CA ILE A 121 -0.58 7.15 12.43
C ILE A 121 0.74 7.62 13.03
N ILE A 122 1.56 8.26 12.22
CA ILE A 122 2.87 8.76 12.64
C ILE A 122 2.93 10.28 12.60
N ASN A 123 3.73 10.85 13.47
CA ASN A 123 4.15 12.25 13.34
C ASN A 123 5.14 12.35 12.16
N PRO A 124 4.88 13.18 11.14
CA PRO A 124 5.71 13.25 9.93
C PRO A 124 7.14 13.79 10.17
N GLU A 125 7.32 14.60 11.21
CA GLU A 125 8.60 15.21 11.57
C GLU A 125 9.49 14.23 12.34
N THR A 126 8.94 13.65 13.42
CA THR A 126 9.69 12.75 14.30
C THR A 126 9.71 11.31 13.83
N ARG A 127 8.85 10.93 12.87
CA ARG A 127 8.62 9.56 12.39
C ARG A 127 8.15 8.57 13.47
N LYS A 128 7.74 9.07 14.64
CA LYS A 128 7.23 8.24 15.73
C LYS A 128 5.75 7.95 15.54
N GLU A 129 5.35 6.75 15.95
CA GLU A 129 3.93 6.37 16.06
C GLU A 129 3.28 7.23 17.15
N ILE A 130 2.15 7.85 16.83
CA ILE A 130 1.34 8.63 17.77
C ILE A 130 0.00 7.97 18.05
N MET A 131 -0.49 7.15 17.10
CA MET A 131 -1.76 6.45 17.24
C MET A 131 -1.75 5.17 16.38
N ARG A 132 -2.48 4.16 16.84
CA ARG A 132 -2.66 2.90 16.12
C ARG A 132 -4.14 2.65 15.88
N ILE A 133 -4.50 2.40 14.63
CA ILE A 133 -5.85 2.12 14.17
C ILE A 133 -5.92 0.64 13.75
N LYS A 134 -6.73 -0.13 14.45
CA LYS A 134 -6.84 -1.58 14.23
C LYS A 134 -7.80 -1.95 13.10
N ASP A 135 -8.92 -1.25 13.05
CA ASP A 135 -10.00 -1.51 12.10
C ASP A 135 -10.79 -0.23 11.77
N LEU A 136 -11.80 -0.35 10.91
CA LEU A 136 -12.62 0.79 10.48
C LEU A 136 -13.45 1.40 11.63
N LYS A 137 -13.87 0.59 12.62
CA LYS A 137 -14.60 1.09 13.79
C LYS A 137 -13.67 1.92 14.68
N ASP A 138 -12.44 1.48 14.82
CA ASP A 138 -11.41 2.20 15.57
C ASP A 138 -11.04 3.50 14.85
N LEU A 139 -10.91 3.49 13.51
CA LEU A 139 -10.71 4.68 12.70
C LEU A 139 -11.87 5.68 12.89
N GLN A 140 -13.10 5.22 12.81
CA GLN A 140 -14.29 6.06 13.00
C GLN A 140 -14.30 6.79 14.34
N ARG A 141 -13.82 6.13 15.40
CA ARG A 141 -13.76 6.74 16.74
C ARG A 141 -12.65 7.77 16.88
N LYS A 142 -11.51 7.53 16.19
CA LYS A 142 -10.27 8.27 16.42
C LYS A 142 -9.96 9.29 15.33
N ILE A 143 -10.74 9.36 14.26
CA ILE A 143 -10.40 10.17 13.08
C ILE A 143 -10.24 11.66 13.46
N PHE A 144 -11.07 12.17 14.38
CA PHE A 144 -11.01 13.55 14.82
C PHE A 144 -9.87 13.84 15.83
N GLU A 145 -9.20 12.79 16.33
CA GLU A 145 -8.05 12.91 17.22
C GLU A 145 -6.71 12.93 16.45
N ILE A 146 -6.73 12.64 15.13
CA ILE A 146 -5.52 12.62 14.30
C ILE A 146 -5.05 14.05 14.05
N PRO A 147 -3.81 14.44 14.43
CA PRO A 147 -3.28 15.78 14.18
C PRO A 147 -3.24 16.13 12.69
N ASP A 148 -3.43 17.42 12.35
CA ASP A 148 -3.51 17.90 10.97
C ASP A 148 -2.30 17.49 10.13
N ASN A 149 -1.10 17.72 10.64
CA ASN A 149 0.14 17.37 9.93
C ASN A 149 0.25 15.86 9.64
N SER A 150 -0.26 15.02 10.56
CA SER A 150 -0.31 13.57 10.37
C SER A 150 -1.40 13.18 9.37
N LEU A 151 -2.58 13.81 9.43
CA LEU A 151 -3.67 13.57 8.48
C LEU A 151 -3.23 13.91 7.05
N VAL A 152 -2.68 15.11 6.85
CA VAL A 152 -2.09 15.56 5.57
C VAL A 152 -1.04 14.57 5.07
N TYR A 153 -0.11 14.17 5.94
CA TYR A 153 0.94 13.21 5.59
C TYR A 153 0.37 11.87 5.10
N HIS A 154 -0.66 11.37 5.76
CA HIS A 154 -1.24 10.07 5.40
C HIS A 154 -2.17 10.14 4.19
N LEU A 155 -2.93 11.22 4.01
CA LEU A 155 -3.76 11.45 2.82
C LEU A 155 -2.89 11.58 1.57
N SER A 156 -1.92 12.48 1.56
CA SER A 156 -1.03 12.75 0.42
C SER A 156 -0.21 11.53 -0.03
N ARG A 157 -0.14 10.47 0.78
CA ARG A 157 0.54 9.20 0.47
C ARG A 157 -0.39 8.03 0.23
N ASN A 158 -1.68 8.28 0.08
CA ASN A 158 -2.70 7.25 -0.14
C ASN A 158 -2.74 6.16 0.95
N HIS A 159 -2.33 6.48 2.19
CA HIS A 159 -2.32 5.51 3.27
C HIS A 159 -3.73 5.11 3.69
N PHE A 160 -4.66 6.08 3.76
CA PHE A 160 -6.08 5.81 4.02
C PHE A 160 -6.69 4.96 2.90
N SER A 161 -6.52 5.34 1.65
CA SER A 161 -7.01 4.57 0.50
C SER A 161 -6.55 3.10 0.58
N ARG A 162 -5.27 2.84 0.82
CA ARG A 162 -4.74 1.47 0.98
C ARG A 162 -5.34 0.72 2.17
N PHE A 163 -5.56 1.41 3.29
CA PHE A 163 -6.18 0.82 4.46
C PHE A 163 -7.61 0.36 4.17
N PHE A 164 -8.37 1.12 3.38
CA PHE A 164 -9.71 0.74 2.93
C PHE A 164 -9.67 -0.37 1.88
N PHE A 165 -8.79 -0.28 0.87
CA PHE A 165 -8.63 -1.32 -0.15
C PHE A 165 -8.31 -2.69 0.45
N SER A 166 -7.40 -2.75 1.42
CA SER A 166 -7.00 -4.00 2.07
C SER A 166 -8.14 -4.67 2.86
N ARG A 167 -9.21 -3.91 3.14
CA ARG A 167 -10.41 -4.34 3.84
C ARG A 167 -11.60 -4.54 2.92
N ALA A 168 -11.36 -4.58 1.60
CA ALA A 168 -12.37 -4.73 0.55
C ALA A 168 -13.40 -3.60 0.49
N MET A 169 -13.08 -2.44 1.04
CA MET A 169 -13.90 -1.24 0.99
C MET A 169 -13.53 -0.43 -0.25
N PHE A 170 -13.84 -0.95 -1.44
CA PHE A 170 -13.36 -0.40 -2.72
C PHE A 170 -13.89 0.99 -3.05
N PRO A 171 -15.21 1.28 -2.98
CA PRO A 171 -15.70 2.61 -3.35
C PRO A 171 -15.08 3.73 -2.51
N PRO A 172 -15.08 3.68 -1.16
CA PRO A 172 -14.43 4.71 -0.36
C PRO A 172 -12.91 4.76 -0.56
N ALA A 173 -12.26 3.63 -0.85
CA ALA A 173 -10.84 3.60 -1.12
C ALA A 173 -10.48 4.35 -2.41
N VAL A 174 -11.31 4.24 -3.47
CA VAL A 174 -11.15 5.00 -4.71
C VAL A 174 -11.32 6.49 -4.45
N ILE A 175 -12.38 6.90 -3.75
CA ILE A 175 -12.61 8.30 -3.39
C ILE A 175 -11.39 8.87 -2.63
N LEU A 176 -10.90 8.14 -1.62
CA LEU A 176 -9.75 8.59 -0.82
C LEU A 176 -8.42 8.60 -1.58
N LYS A 177 -8.30 7.86 -2.68
CA LYS A 177 -7.11 7.88 -3.54
C LYS A 177 -6.99 9.20 -4.30
N ASP A 178 -8.12 9.77 -4.68
CA ASP A 178 -8.20 10.97 -5.52
C ASP A 178 -8.33 12.27 -4.67
N VAL A 179 -8.28 12.16 -3.34
CA VAL A 179 -8.31 13.32 -2.44
C VAL A 179 -7.04 14.13 -2.59
N ASP A 180 -7.17 15.38 -3.01
CA ASP A 180 -6.12 16.39 -2.90
C ASP A 180 -6.33 17.18 -1.60
N VAL A 181 -5.31 17.21 -0.76
CA VAL A 181 -5.36 17.91 0.52
C VAL A 181 -5.57 19.42 0.35
N SER A 182 -5.13 19.99 -0.79
CA SER A 182 -5.29 21.40 -1.13
C SER A 182 -6.75 21.82 -1.38
N ASP A 183 -7.66 20.86 -1.63
CA ASP A 183 -9.08 21.12 -1.84
C ASP A 183 -9.82 21.47 -0.53
N TYR A 184 -9.19 21.23 0.63
CA TYR A 184 -9.80 21.44 1.93
C TYR A 184 -9.30 22.73 2.62
N LYS A 185 -10.23 23.57 3.06
CA LYS A 185 -9.91 24.80 3.79
C LYS A 185 -9.41 24.52 5.20
N ASP A 186 -9.94 23.47 5.81
CA ASP A 186 -9.46 22.94 7.08
C ASP A 186 -9.48 21.40 7.06
N MET A 187 -8.73 20.80 7.98
CA MET A 187 -8.60 19.35 8.04
C MET A 187 -9.81 18.65 8.68
N ASP A 188 -10.73 19.38 9.29
CA ASP A 188 -11.96 18.80 9.82
C ASP A 188 -12.92 18.39 8.71
N GLU A 189 -12.91 19.11 7.57
CA GLU A 189 -13.65 18.69 6.37
C GLU A 189 -13.13 17.34 5.84
N ALA A 190 -11.82 17.16 5.80
CA ALA A 190 -11.22 15.89 5.37
C ALA A 190 -11.49 14.75 6.37
N ARG A 191 -11.48 15.03 7.69
CA ARG A 191 -11.88 14.06 8.73
C ARG A 191 -13.33 13.67 8.58
N GLN A 192 -14.21 14.64 8.35
CA GLN A 192 -15.63 14.40 8.14
C GLN A 192 -15.89 13.53 6.91
N LEU A 193 -15.20 13.79 5.79
CA LEU A 193 -15.28 12.92 4.62
C LEU A 193 -14.95 11.48 4.96
N ILE A 194 -13.81 11.24 5.65
CA ILE A 194 -13.40 9.87 6.01
C ILE A 194 -14.43 9.22 6.94
N PHE A 195 -14.94 9.97 7.92
CA PHE A 195 -15.98 9.51 8.84
C PHE A 195 -17.25 9.10 8.08
N ASP A 196 -17.73 9.95 7.18
CA ASP A 196 -18.97 9.73 6.42
C ASP A 196 -18.84 8.53 5.48
N LEU A 197 -17.67 8.35 4.84
CA LEU A 197 -17.39 7.19 4.03
C LEU A 197 -17.45 5.89 4.86
N ILE A 198 -16.95 5.90 6.10
CA ILE A 198 -17.07 4.73 6.99
C ILE A 198 -18.53 4.46 7.34
N VAL A 199 -19.30 5.49 7.69
CA VAL A 199 -20.72 5.36 8.07
C VAL A 199 -21.54 4.83 6.89
N GLN A 200 -21.35 5.41 5.71
CA GLN A 200 -22.09 5.07 4.50
C GLN A 200 -21.87 3.61 4.07
N TYR A 201 -20.60 3.18 4.02
CA TYR A 201 -20.23 1.89 3.44
C TYR A 201 -20.11 0.74 4.45
N ARG A 202 -20.19 1.02 5.75
CA ARG A 202 -20.21 -0.01 6.78
C ARG A 202 -21.59 -0.69 6.90
N ARG A 203 -22.66 -0.03 6.46
CA ARG A 203 -24.03 -0.53 6.51
C ARG A 203 -24.41 -1.41 5.31
N MET A 204 -23.55 -1.48 4.29
CA MET A 204 -23.68 -2.39 3.15
C MET A 204 -22.95 -3.72 3.42
#